data_f5570099095aae7753928b7d252e4645
#
_entry.id   f5570099095aae7753928b7d252e4645
#
_cell.length_a   1.000
_cell.length_b   1.000
_cell.length_c   1.000
_cell.angle_alpha   90.00
_cell.angle_beta   90.00
_cell.angle_gamma   90.00
#
_symmetry.space_group_name_H-M   'P 1'
#
loop_
_entity.id
_entity.type
_entity.pdbx_description
1 polymer ?
#
loop_
_entity_poly.entity_id
_entity_poly.type
_entity_poly.pdbx_seq_one_letter_code
_entity_poly.pdbx_strand_id
1 'polypeptide(L)'
;VVSPSLNEHPYTKQLDEYIRLAEFKVGSDVPDFELPDKDGKTFKLSSLRGKYVLIDFWASWCGPCMREMPNVVKLYKECKGKNFEIVGVSLDQKRDAWLNAVEKNKMKWIQVSDLKSWATAPVKLCNVSAVPYTVLIDPQGKVIALELRGEELISKVKEVLNKK
;
A
#
# COMPACT_ATOMS: atom_id res chain seq x y z
N VAL A 1 -5.29 39.56 13.86
CA VAL A 1 -5.67 38.74 15.00
C VAL A 1 -6.49 37.54 14.54
N VAL A 2 -5.98 36.36 14.76
CA VAL A 2 -6.68 35.12 14.40
C VAL A 2 -7.82 34.87 15.41
N SER A 3 -9.04 34.88 14.92
CA SER A 3 -10.20 34.54 15.76
C SER A 3 -10.14 33.07 16.19
N PRO A 4 -10.46 32.74 17.45
CA PRO A 4 -10.51 31.34 17.89
C PRO A 4 -11.42 30.45 17.03
N SER A 5 -12.45 31.01 16.39
CA SER A 5 -13.36 30.30 15.53
C SER A 5 -12.71 29.80 14.22
N LEU A 6 -11.54 30.31 13.84
CA LEU A 6 -10.83 29.88 12.63
C LEU A 6 -10.35 28.43 12.73
N ASN A 7 -10.06 27.94 13.95
CA ASN A 7 -9.64 26.55 14.14
C ASN A 7 -10.77 25.56 13.90
N GLU A 8 -12.01 26.01 13.91
CA GLU A 8 -13.20 25.19 13.67
C GLU A 8 -13.73 25.35 12.26
N HIS A 9 -13.16 26.24 11.46
CA HIS A 9 -13.62 26.51 10.11
C HIS A 9 -13.33 25.31 9.19
N PRO A 10 -14.29 24.88 8.33
CA PRO A 10 -14.05 23.75 7.41
C PRO A 10 -12.82 23.91 6.52
N TYR A 11 -12.53 25.14 6.11
CA TYR A 11 -11.35 25.45 5.31
C TYR A 11 -10.04 25.10 6.03
N THR A 12 -9.96 25.37 7.34
CA THR A 12 -8.77 25.05 8.14
C THR A 12 -8.57 23.54 8.24
N LYS A 13 -9.63 22.76 8.40
CA LYS A 13 -9.58 21.30 8.44
C LYS A 13 -9.11 20.73 7.11
N GLN A 14 -9.60 21.29 5.99
CA GLN A 14 -9.18 20.87 4.65
C GLN A 14 -7.68 21.16 4.41
N LEU A 15 -7.21 22.31 4.88
CA LEU A 15 -5.80 22.67 4.76
C LEU A 15 -4.91 21.75 5.59
N ASP A 16 -5.32 21.45 6.83
CA ASP A 16 -4.58 20.53 7.70
C ASP A 16 -4.49 19.14 7.08
N GLU A 17 -5.58 18.65 6.50
CA GLU A 17 -5.58 17.37 5.80
C GLU A 17 -4.65 17.39 4.58
N TYR A 18 -4.69 18.46 3.80
CA TYR A 18 -3.81 18.64 2.65
C TYR A 18 -2.34 18.64 3.07
N ILE A 19 -1.99 19.35 4.12
CA ILE A 19 -0.63 19.41 4.66
C ILE A 19 -0.19 18.02 5.12
N ARG A 20 -1.05 17.30 5.84
CA ARG A 20 -0.75 15.95 6.31
C ARG A 20 -0.48 14.99 5.16
N LEU A 21 -1.29 15.04 4.10
CA LEU A 21 -1.11 14.18 2.93
C LEU A 21 0.16 14.55 2.14
N ALA A 22 0.43 15.84 2.01
CA ALA A 22 1.64 16.32 1.33
C ALA A 22 2.92 15.94 2.08
N GLU A 23 2.83 15.71 3.39
CA GLU A 23 3.94 15.33 4.24
C GLU A 23 4.09 13.81 4.42
N PHE A 24 3.27 13.00 3.72
CA PHE A 24 3.40 11.54 3.80
C PHE A 24 4.78 11.12 3.28
N LYS A 25 5.60 10.58 4.18
CA LYS A 25 7.02 10.33 3.93
C LYS A 25 7.54 9.20 4.83
N VAL A 26 8.81 8.86 4.64
CA VAL A 26 9.50 7.93 5.55
C VAL A 26 9.41 8.47 6.99
N GLY A 27 9.03 7.60 7.91
CA GLY A 27 8.76 7.93 9.31
C GLY A 27 7.30 8.21 9.62
N SER A 28 6.46 8.46 8.61
CA SER A 28 5.01 8.64 8.80
C SER A 28 4.36 7.33 9.25
N ASP A 29 3.31 7.44 10.05
CA ASP A 29 2.45 6.29 10.36
C ASP A 29 1.47 6.08 9.20
N VAL A 30 1.25 4.82 8.81
CA VAL A 30 0.19 4.48 7.87
C VAL A 30 -1.08 4.24 8.69
N PRO A 31 -2.13 5.05 8.49
CA PRO A 31 -3.40 4.80 9.17
C PRO A 31 -3.97 3.43 8.80
N ASP A 32 -4.65 2.80 9.76
CA ASP A 32 -5.28 1.51 9.48
C ASP A 32 -6.37 1.67 8.42
N PHE A 33 -6.56 0.62 7.63
CA PHE A 33 -7.66 0.58 6.67
C PHE A 33 -8.22 -0.83 6.58
N GLU A 34 -9.45 -0.92 6.10
CA GLU A 34 -10.15 -2.18 5.89
C GLU A 34 -10.62 -2.25 4.44
N LEU A 35 -10.35 -3.35 3.77
CA LEU A 35 -10.84 -3.64 2.43
C LEU A 35 -11.21 -5.11 2.30
N PRO A 36 -12.18 -5.44 1.43
CA PRO A 36 -12.47 -6.86 1.17
C PRO A 36 -11.30 -7.52 0.44
N ASP A 37 -11.00 -8.76 0.83
CA ASP A 37 -10.06 -9.58 0.08
C ASP A 37 -10.77 -10.24 -1.12
N LYS A 38 -10.03 -11.07 -1.86
CA LYS A 38 -10.58 -11.73 -3.06
C LYS A 38 -11.74 -12.69 -2.74
N ASP A 39 -11.86 -13.15 -1.50
CA ASP A 39 -12.94 -14.03 -1.05
C ASP A 39 -14.09 -13.26 -0.39
N GLY A 40 -14.03 -11.94 -0.38
CA GLY A 40 -15.04 -11.07 0.22
C GLY A 40 -14.91 -10.87 1.72
N LYS A 41 -13.88 -11.42 2.33
CA LYS A 41 -13.62 -11.23 3.77
C LYS A 41 -12.95 -9.89 4.02
N THR A 42 -13.31 -9.24 5.12
CA THR A 42 -12.69 -7.97 5.50
C THR A 42 -11.24 -8.18 5.94
N PHE A 43 -10.32 -7.52 5.27
CA PHE A 43 -8.91 -7.45 5.64
C PHE A 43 -8.63 -6.12 6.32
N LYS A 44 -7.91 -6.18 7.45
CA LYS A 44 -7.42 -4.98 8.16
C LYS A 44 -5.91 -4.94 8.08
N LEU A 45 -5.34 -3.80 7.72
CA LEU A 45 -3.88 -3.66 7.69
C LEU A 45 -3.28 -3.93 9.07
N SER A 46 -3.92 -3.48 10.14
CA SER A 46 -3.45 -3.68 11.51
C SER A 46 -3.36 -5.14 11.91
N SER A 47 -4.03 -6.06 11.22
CA SER A 47 -3.90 -7.50 11.49
C SER A 47 -2.50 -8.03 11.21
N LEU A 48 -1.67 -7.27 10.48
CA LEU A 48 -0.29 -7.63 10.16
C LEU A 48 0.74 -6.93 11.05
N ARG A 49 0.31 -6.27 12.13
CA ARG A 49 1.24 -5.67 13.09
C ARG A 49 2.21 -6.74 13.63
N GLY A 50 3.47 -6.38 13.77
CA GLY A 50 4.52 -7.30 14.14
C GLY A 50 5.32 -7.82 12.94
N LYS A 51 4.85 -7.58 11.73
CA LYS A 51 5.54 -7.96 10.48
C LYS A 51 5.92 -6.73 9.68
N TYR A 52 7.00 -6.84 8.91
CA TYR A 52 7.26 -5.90 7.81
C TYR A 52 6.23 -6.15 6.72
N VAL A 53 5.65 -5.09 6.17
CA VAL A 53 4.61 -5.20 5.15
C VAL A 53 4.94 -4.31 3.96
N LEU A 54 4.87 -4.88 2.78
CA LEU A 54 4.91 -4.12 1.54
C LEU A 54 3.49 -3.92 1.05
N ILE A 55 3.04 -2.67 1.00
CA ILE A 55 1.76 -2.31 0.41
C ILE A 55 2.03 -1.96 -1.04
N ASP A 56 1.47 -2.73 -1.96
CA ASP A 56 1.69 -2.58 -3.40
C ASP A 56 0.40 -2.11 -4.07
N PHE A 57 0.38 -0.84 -4.49
CA PHE A 57 -0.74 -0.26 -5.24
C PHE A 57 -0.55 -0.56 -6.73
N TRP A 58 -1.53 -1.22 -7.32
CA TRP A 58 -1.45 -1.70 -8.70
C TRP A 58 -2.82 -1.77 -9.35
N ALA A 59 -2.85 -2.08 -10.64
CA ALA A 59 -4.08 -2.36 -11.36
C ALA A 59 -3.78 -3.27 -12.54
N SER A 60 -4.78 -4.04 -12.97
CA SER A 60 -4.64 -4.96 -14.11
C SER A 60 -4.38 -4.20 -15.42
N TRP A 61 -4.91 -2.98 -15.53
CA TRP A 61 -4.74 -2.12 -16.71
C TRP A 61 -3.42 -1.33 -16.71
N CYS A 62 -2.63 -1.46 -15.67
CA CYS A 62 -1.37 -0.72 -15.51
C CYS A 62 -0.21 -1.53 -16.10
N GLY A 63 0.25 -1.13 -17.29
CA GLY A 63 1.37 -1.80 -17.97
C GLY A 63 2.64 -1.87 -17.12
N PRO A 64 3.12 -0.74 -16.56
CA PRO A 64 4.30 -0.76 -15.69
C PRO A 64 4.13 -1.65 -14.47
N CYS A 65 2.91 -1.74 -13.89
CA CYS A 65 2.63 -2.65 -12.78
C CYS A 65 2.85 -4.10 -13.20
N MET A 66 2.35 -4.47 -14.37
CA MET A 66 2.49 -5.84 -14.88
C MET A 66 3.94 -6.20 -15.18
N ARG A 67 4.71 -5.25 -15.70
CA ARG A 67 6.14 -5.46 -15.95
C ARG A 67 6.94 -5.65 -14.66
N GLU A 68 6.50 -5.05 -13.56
CA GLU A 68 7.14 -5.17 -12.25
C GLU A 68 6.79 -6.49 -11.54
N MET A 69 5.69 -7.13 -11.87
CA MET A 69 5.20 -8.32 -11.17
C MET A 69 6.21 -9.47 -11.04
N PRO A 70 7.04 -9.80 -12.05
CA PRO A 70 8.05 -10.84 -11.86
C PRO A 70 8.99 -10.56 -10.69
N ASN A 71 9.35 -9.28 -10.46
CA ASN A 71 10.21 -8.90 -9.33
C ASN A 71 9.48 -9.07 -8.00
N VAL A 72 8.19 -8.71 -7.95
CA VAL A 72 7.39 -8.86 -6.73
C VAL A 72 7.17 -10.34 -6.41
N VAL A 73 6.91 -11.17 -7.42
CA VAL A 73 6.78 -12.63 -7.27
C VAL A 73 8.07 -13.21 -6.71
N LYS A 74 9.21 -12.80 -7.25
CA LYS A 74 10.54 -13.24 -6.78
C LYS A 74 10.74 -12.85 -5.32
N LEU A 75 10.44 -11.59 -4.98
CA LEU A 75 10.55 -11.09 -3.62
C LEU A 75 9.70 -11.93 -2.65
N TYR A 76 8.46 -12.20 -3.02
CA TYR A 76 7.57 -12.98 -2.17
C TYR A 76 8.10 -14.40 -1.93
N LYS A 77 8.55 -15.07 -2.99
CA LYS A 77 9.12 -16.42 -2.88
C LYS A 77 10.33 -16.46 -1.94
N GLU A 78 11.18 -15.44 -2.00
CA GLU A 78 12.41 -15.40 -1.22
C GLU A 78 12.18 -14.97 0.24
N CYS A 79 11.15 -14.20 0.51
CA CYS A 79 10.94 -13.56 1.82
C CYS A 79 9.71 -14.04 2.59
N LYS A 80 8.81 -14.78 1.97
CA LYS A 80 7.63 -15.28 2.68
C LYS A 80 8.06 -16.16 3.86
N GLY A 81 7.36 -16.03 4.98
CA GLY A 81 7.70 -16.77 6.20
C GLY A 81 8.83 -16.16 7.02
N LYS A 82 9.41 -15.05 6.57
CA LYS A 82 10.52 -14.36 7.26
C LYS A 82 10.08 -13.08 7.97
N ASN A 83 8.92 -13.08 8.58
CA ASN A 83 8.33 -11.92 9.23
C ASN A 83 7.99 -10.80 8.23
N PHE A 84 7.55 -11.20 7.05
CA PHE A 84 7.25 -10.30 5.94
C PHE A 84 5.95 -10.71 5.25
N GLU A 85 5.18 -9.72 4.83
CA GLU A 85 3.96 -9.95 4.05
C GLU A 85 3.80 -8.87 2.97
N ILE A 86 3.10 -9.21 1.91
CA ILE A 86 2.76 -8.27 0.85
C ILE A 86 1.24 -8.15 0.79
N VAL A 87 0.76 -6.91 0.68
CA VAL A 87 -0.66 -6.60 0.48
C VAL A 87 -0.79 -5.86 -0.84
N GLY A 88 -1.38 -6.50 -1.82
CA GLY A 88 -1.69 -5.86 -3.10
C GLY A 88 -3.02 -5.13 -3.00
N VAL A 89 -3.01 -3.81 -3.18
CA VAL A 89 -4.22 -2.98 -3.22
C VAL A 89 -4.51 -2.68 -4.69
N SER A 90 -5.55 -3.31 -5.22
CA SER A 90 -5.92 -3.13 -6.63
C SER A 90 -6.79 -1.90 -6.83
N LEU A 91 -6.45 -1.10 -7.84
CA LEU A 91 -7.26 0.03 -8.28
C LEU A 91 -8.21 -0.35 -9.43
N ASP A 92 -8.46 -1.62 -9.62
CA ASP A 92 -9.42 -2.09 -10.62
C ASP A 92 -10.85 -1.70 -10.26
N GLN A 93 -11.68 -1.53 -11.27
CA GLN A 93 -13.12 -1.30 -11.12
C GLN A 93 -13.92 -2.57 -11.40
N LYS A 94 -13.29 -3.56 -12.05
CA LYS A 94 -13.94 -4.81 -12.44
C LYS A 94 -13.28 -5.98 -11.71
N ARG A 95 -14.12 -6.73 -11.01
CA ARG A 95 -13.65 -7.88 -10.25
C ARG A 95 -12.95 -8.92 -11.13
N ASP A 96 -13.52 -9.21 -12.31
CA ASP A 96 -12.96 -10.21 -13.21
C ASP A 96 -11.55 -9.83 -13.69
N ALA A 97 -11.37 -8.56 -14.06
CA ALA A 97 -10.06 -8.07 -14.50
C ALA A 97 -9.02 -8.17 -13.38
N TRP A 98 -9.42 -7.83 -12.16
CA TRP A 98 -8.57 -7.95 -10.99
C TRP A 98 -8.13 -9.39 -10.74
N LEU A 99 -9.09 -10.30 -10.61
CA LEU A 99 -8.82 -11.70 -10.28
C LEU A 99 -8.08 -12.43 -11.40
N ASN A 100 -8.39 -12.12 -12.66
CA ASN A 100 -7.66 -12.70 -13.79
C ASN A 100 -6.19 -12.29 -13.78
N ALA A 101 -5.89 -11.03 -13.46
CA ALA A 101 -4.51 -10.53 -13.36
C ALA A 101 -3.78 -11.20 -12.19
N VAL A 102 -4.44 -11.38 -11.05
CA VAL A 102 -3.87 -12.06 -9.88
C VAL A 102 -3.45 -13.48 -10.26
N GLU A 103 -4.31 -14.22 -10.94
CA GLU A 103 -4.03 -15.59 -11.35
C GLU A 103 -2.95 -15.66 -12.42
N LYS A 104 -3.08 -14.86 -13.46
CA LYS A 104 -2.14 -14.83 -14.59
C LYS A 104 -0.72 -14.51 -14.15
N ASN A 105 -0.56 -13.59 -13.20
CA ASN A 105 0.75 -13.13 -12.74
C ASN A 105 1.24 -13.89 -11.50
N LYS A 106 0.52 -14.92 -11.06
CA LYS A 106 0.90 -15.77 -9.92
C LYS A 106 1.13 -14.96 -8.63
N MET A 107 0.24 -14.04 -8.38
CA MET A 107 0.31 -13.16 -7.20
C MET A 107 -0.26 -13.88 -5.99
N LYS A 108 0.59 -14.58 -5.25
CA LYS A 108 0.19 -15.48 -4.15
C LYS A 108 -0.01 -14.79 -2.80
N TRP A 109 0.25 -13.49 -2.72
CA TRP A 109 0.11 -12.71 -1.48
C TRP A 109 -1.30 -12.17 -1.31
N ILE A 110 -1.54 -11.49 -0.21
CA ILE A 110 -2.83 -10.90 0.13
C ILE A 110 -3.24 -9.90 -0.95
N GLN A 111 -4.47 -10.05 -1.44
CA GLN A 111 -5.04 -9.17 -2.47
C GLN A 111 -6.32 -8.57 -1.95
N VAL A 112 -6.42 -7.25 -1.99
CA VAL A 112 -7.60 -6.51 -1.53
C VAL A 112 -8.03 -5.47 -2.56
N SER A 113 -9.34 -5.25 -2.64
CA SER A 113 -9.92 -4.22 -3.51
C SER A 113 -11.38 -3.99 -3.14
N ASP A 114 -11.81 -2.74 -3.15
CA ASP A 114 -13.23 -2.40 -3.06
C ASP A 114 -13.82 -2.01 -4.41
N LEU A 115 -13.03 -2.18 -5.50
CA LEU A 115 -13.42 -1.87 -6.87
C LEU A 115 -13.79 -0.42 -7.11
N LYS A 116 -13.28 0.48 -6.27
CA LYS A 116 -13.52 1.94 -6.34
C LYS A 116 -12.41 2.71 -7.03
N SER A 117 -11.44 2.00 -7.61
CA SER A 117 -10.30 2.63 -8.32
C SER A 117 -9.60 3.65 -7.42
N TRP A 118 -9.38 4.86 -7.92
CA TRP A 118 -8.69 5.93 -7.17
C TRP A 118 -9.48 6.43 -5.95
N ALA A 119 -10.76 6.09 -5.82
CA ALA A 119 -11.58 6.48 -4.68
C ALA A 119 -11.42 5.55 -3.46
N THR A 120 -10.63 4.50 -3.59
CA THR A 120 -10.36 3.61 -2.45
C THR A 120 -9.58 4.35 -1.35
N ALA A 121 -9.94 4.10 -0.09
CA ALA A 121 -9.38 4.83 1.05
C ALA A 121 -7.84 4.79 1.14
N PRO A 122 -7.16 3.64 0.93
CA PRO A 122 -5.70 3.61 1.05
C PRO A 122 -4.96 4.55 0.10
N VAL A 123 -5.52 4.84 -1.08
CA VAL A 123 -4.93 5.78 -2.03
C VAL A 123 -4.76 7.16 -1.38
N LYS A 124 -5.81 7.64 -0.72
CA LYS A 124 -5.77 8.93 -0.02
C LYS A 124 -4.88 8.86 1.21
N LEU A 125 -5.00 7.81 2.01
CA LEU A 125 -4.22 7.65 3.24
C LEU A 125 -2.72 7.63 3.00
N CYS A 126 -2.28 7.06 1.88
CA CYS A 126 -0.87 6.94 1.51
C CYS A 126 -0.43 7.97 0.46
N ASN A 127 -1.30 8.93 0.13
CA ASN A 127 -1.02 9.98 -0.85
C ASN A 127 -0.55 9.42 -2.22
N VAL A 128 -1.22 8.39 -2.71
CA VAL A 128 -0.88 7.74 -3.97
C VAL A 128 -1.42 8.53 -5.14
N SER A 129 -0.56 8.96 -6.06
CA SER A 129 -0.95 9.74 -7.24
C SER A 129 -0.73 9.00 -8.56
N ALA A 130 -0.02 7.89 -8.53
CA ALA A 130 0.25 7.08 -9.73
C ALA A 130 0.51 5.63 -9.30
N VAL A 131 0.33 4.69 -10.21
CA VAL A 131 0.70 3.29 -10.01
C VAL A 131 1.72 2.86 -11.07
N PRO A 132 2.63 1.92 -10.77
CA PRO A 132 2.78 1.22 -9.50
C PRO A 132 3.34 2.14 -8.41
N TYR A 133 2.92 1.90 -7.18
CA TYR A 133 3.40 2.64 -6.02
C TYR A 133 3.54 1.68 -4.85
N THR A 134 4.65 1.72 -4.14
CA THR A 134 4.89 0.83 -3.01
C THR A 134 5.16 1.60 -1.74
N VAL A 135 4.66 1.07 -0.63
CA VAL A 135 4.91 1.59 0.71
C VAL A 135 5.40 0.42 1.55
N LEU A 136 6.64 0.49 2.01
CA LEU A 136 7.20 -0.52 2.91
C LEU A 136 7.09 0.00 4.34
N ILE A 137 6.44 -0.77 5.21
CA ILE A 137 6.24 -0.39 6.60
C ILE A 137 6.90 -1.39 7.54
N ASP A 138 7.28 -0.90 8.72
CA ASP A 138 7.87 -1.71 9.79
C ASP A 138 6.77 -2.41 10.61
N PRO A 139 7.15 -3.28 11.59
CA PRO A 139 6.17 -3.97 12.42
C PRO A 139 5.20 -3.08 13.20
N GLN A 140 5.53 -1.80 13.41
CA GLN A 140 4.67 -0.84 14.09
C GLN A 140 3.81 -0.02 13.14
N GLY A 141 3.96 -0.21 11.82
CA GLY A 141 3.19 0.52 10.80
C GLY A 141 3.80 1.83 10.36
N LYS A 142 5.08 2.06 10.63
CA LYS A 142 5.79 3.26 10.16
C LYS A 142 6.40 3.02 8.79
N VAL A 143 6.34 4.02 7.94
CA VAL A 143 6.93 3.98 6.59
C VAL A 143 8.45 3.97 6.71
N ILE A 144 9.09 2.97 6.10
CA ILE A 144 10.55 2.87 6.03
C ILE A 144 11.08 3.09 4.61
N ALA A 145 10.25 2.92 3.58
CA ALA A 145 10.62 3.24 2.20
C ALA A 145 9.39 3.45 1.34
N LEU A 146 9.53 4.29 0.30
CA LEU A 146 8.47 4.61 -0.66
C LEU A 146 8.97 4.40 -2.08
N GLU A 147 8.07 4.01 -2.99
CA GLU A 147 8.30 3.95 -4.43
C GLU A 147 9.44 3.03 -4.87
N LEU A 148 9.77 2.02 -4.09
CA LEU A 148 10.82 1.06 -4.44
C LEU A 148 10.35 0.09 -5.52
N ARG A 149 11.24 -0.24 -6.46
CA ARG A 149 10.98 -1.18 -7.55
C ARG A 149 12.24 -2.01 -7.84
N GLY A 150 12.04 -3.16 -8.51
CA GLY A 150 13.13 -3.98 -9.03
C GLY A 150 14.10 -4.43 -7.95
N GLU A 151 15.36 -4.39 -8.26
CA GLU A 151 16.42 -4.84 -7.35
C GLU A 151 16.52 -3.97 -6.09
N GLU A 152 16.22 -2.67 -6.17
CA GLU A 152 16.21 -1.80 -5.00
C GLU A 152 15.17 -2.25 -3.98
N LEU A 153 13.99 -2.65 -4.44
CA LEU A 153 12.93 -3.18 -3.58
C LEU A 153 13.38 -4.46 -2.90
N ILE A 154 13.89 -5.41 -3.68
CA ILE A 154 14.34 -6.70 -3.16
C ILE A 154 15.46 -6.51 -2.13
N SER A 155 16.44 -5.68 -2.47
CA SER A 155 17.58 -5.39 -1.58
C SER A 155 17.14 -4.75 -0.28
N LYS A 156 16.23 -3.77 -0.34
CA LYS A 156 15.75 -3.07 0.86
C LYS A 156 14.98 -4.00 1.79
N VAL A 157 14.10 -4.83 1.24
CA VAL A 157 13.35 -5.78 2.06
C VAL A 157 14.29 -6.77 2.73
N LYS A 158 15.25 -7.33 1.98
CA LYS A 158 16.23 -8.25 2.56
C LYS A 158 17.09 -7.58 3.64
N GLU A 159 17.49 -6.33 3.42
CA GLU A 159 18.25 -5.55 4.39
C GLU A 159 17.49 -5.43 5.72
N VAL A 160 16.22 -5.00 5.69
CA VAL A 160 15.45 -4.80 6.92
C VAL A 160 15.10 -6.11 7.62
N LEU A 161 14.90 -7.20 6.87
CA LEU A 161 14.63 -8.52 7.47
C LEU A 161 15.86 -9.14 8.12
N ASN A 162 17.06 -8.75 7.69
CA ASN A 162 18.32 -9.27 8.24
C ASN A 162 18.84 -8.44 9.42
N LYS A 163 18.19 -7.33 9.75
CA LYS A 163 18.53 -6.53 10.93
C LYS A 163 18.05 -7.24 12.19
N LYS A 164 18.95 -7.38 13.14
CA LYS A 164 18.62 -7.94 14.45
C LYS A 164 18.26 -6.83 15.44
#